data_b7c707e803fd6a48f8f8baad29a644b0
#
_entry.id   b7c707e803fd6a48f8f8baad29a644b0
#
_cell.length_a   1.000
_cell.length_b   1.000
_cell.length_c   1.000
_cell.angle_alpha   90.00
_cell.angle_beta   90.00
_cell.angle_gamma   90.00
#
_symmetry.space_group_name_H-M   'P 1'
#
loop_
_entity.id
_entity.type
_entity.pdbx_description
1 polymer ?
#
loop_
_entity_poly.entity_id
_entity_poly.type
_entity_poly.pdbx_seq_one_letter_code
_entity_poly.pdbx_strand_id
1 'polypeptide(L)'
;MNLFKENKILVSWGVIAIVLTLYSFNQSKPAGKYLLHKQEESKSQLTFNQNQKDGLEKFFNNLYLNHGFNGVVLIGQKDSVFYSGAFGWSDYEKKEPNMLESSFQLASVSKQFTAVAILQLYEKGLLSLTDTIEKFFPDFPHHGITIHHLLIHRSGLPNYHYFLQNLPLESDTSITCQNVVNEITKKGIPLYASVNRRFQYSNTGYAILAAIVEKVSGIPFDQYLGKNIFTPLQMNNSFVYSGKGDPKKTNTTKGYLYRWREAHDNILDKVLGDKGIYCSAVDLFKWDQGLYKNQVINFDTLQKAFQPMGKPIKSKSNYGYGWRMMEWTTDSTKILYHAGWWHGYRSLLVRVQKDSTTIVVLKNRSQGARITAQQILNILYPATIQPSDTLSLALDED
;
A
#
# COMPACT_ATOMS: atom_id res chain seq x y z
N MET A 1 51.93 -60.82 34.33
CA MET A 1 50.70 -60.73 35.13
C MET A 1 49.96 -59.48 34.68
N ASN A 2 48.77 -59.74 34.14
CA ASN A 2 47.71 -58.83 33.66
C ASN A 2 47.83 -58.20 32.28
N LEU A 3 47.42 -59.00 31.33
CA LEU A 3 46.66 -58.64 30.14
C LEU A 3 45.21 -58.32 30.53
N PHE A 4 44.52 -57.59 29.69
CA PHE A 4 43.12 -57.16 29.65
C PHE A 4 42.84 -55.71 30.07
N LYS A 5 42.72 -54.86 29.01
CA LYS A 5 41.61 -53.93 28.84
C LYS A 5 41.81 -53.03 27.60
N GLU A 6 41.55 -53.59 26.46
CA GLU A 6 41.17 -52.76 25.27
C GLU A 6 40.04 -53.49 24.58
N ASN A 7 38.84 -52.96 24.67
CA ASN A 7 37.70 -53.16 23.74
C ASN A 7 36.41 -52.65 24.36
N LYS A 8 36.23 -51.29 24.41
CA LYS A 8 34.92 -50.70 24.68
C LYS A 8 34.77 -49.24 24.19
N ILE A 9 35.43 -48.80 23.11
CA ILE A 9 35.25 -47.40 22.61
C ILE A 9 34.87 -47.35 21.11
N LEU A 10 34.54 -48.42 20.47
CA LEU A 10 34.17 -48.39 19.03
C LEU A 10 32.69 -48.50 18.69
N VAL A 11 31.78 -48.51 19.67
CA VAL A 11 30.33 -48.64 19.41
C VAL A 11 29.54 -47.34 19.62
N SER A 12 30.16 -46.30 20.20
CA SER A 12 29.42 -45.04 20.55
C SER A 12 29.38 -43.97 19.43
N TRP A 13 30.25 -44.08 18.40
CA TRP A 13 30.33 -43.06 17.33
C TRP A 13 29.39 -43.33 16.16
N GLY A 14 28.97 -44.60 15.94
CA GLY A 14 28.02 -44.96 14.87
C GLY A 14 26.59 -44.51 15.16
N VAL A 15 26.15 -44.49 16.43
CA VAL A 15 24.79 -44.15 16.82
C VAL A 15 24.56 -42.64 16.86
N ILE A 16 25.61 -41.87 17.19
CA ILE A 16 25.52 -40.39 17.21
C ILE A 16 25.47 -39.80 15.81
N ALA A 17 26.17 -40.44 14.82
CA ALA A 17 26.13 -39.98 13.43
C ALA A 17 24.77 -40.25 12.76
N ILE A 18 24.07 -41.35 13.13
CA ILE A 18 22.73 -41.67 12.60
C ILE A 18 21.64 -40.78 13.23
N VAL A 19 21.81 -40.39 14.49
CA VAL A 19 20.86 -39.45 15.16
C VAL A 19 21.02 -38.03 14.62
N LEU A 20 22.21 -37.57 14.29
CA LEU A 20 22.45 -36.26 13.69
C LEU A 20 22.02 -36.19 12.22
N THR A 21 22.07 -37.27 11.45
CA THR A 21 21.56 -37.33 10.09
C THR A 21 20.02 -37.46 10.03
N LEU A 22 19.39 -38.02 11.05
CA LEU A 22 17.93 -38.03 11.15
C LEU A 22 17.33 -36.73 11.70
N TYR A 23 18.11 -35.92 12.45
CA TYR A 23 17.69 -34.59 12.92
C TYR A 23 17.79 -33.50 11.84
N SER A 24 18.62 -33.70 10.80
CA SER A 24 18.71 -32.75 9.68
C SER A 24 17.68 -32.97 8.58
N PHE A 25 16.91 -34.08 8.59
CA PHE A 25 15.88 -34.35 7.59
C PHE A 25 14.45 -34.09 8.05
N ASN A 26 14.25 -33.65 9.30
CA ASN A 26 12.90 -33.37 9.81
C ASN A 26 12.67 -31.90 10.15
N GLN A 27 13.35 -30.99 9.42
CA GLN A 27 12.81 -29.66 9.23
C GLN A 27 11.82 -29.73 8.06
N SER A 28 10.65 -30.28 8.33
CA SER A 28 9.48 -30.08 7.50
C SER A 28 9.31 -28.58 7.30
N LYS A 29 9.54 -28.12 6.05
CA LYS A 29 9.10 -26.78 5.62
C LYS A 29 7.66 -26.66 6.13
N PRO A 30 7.31 -25.61 6.89
CA PRO A 30 5.93 -25.44 7.28
C PRO A 30 5.12 -25.37 5.99
N ALA A 31 4.30 -26.35 5.74
CA ALA A 31 3.27 -26.29 4.72
C ALA A 31 2.37 -25.13 5.17
N GLY A 32 2.56 -23.97 4.60
CA GLY A 32 1.60 -22.89 4.70
C GLY A 32 0.29 -23.45 4.19
N LYS A 33 -0.64 -23.73 5.10
CA LYS A 33 -1.99 -24.13 4.73
C LYS A 33 -2.55 -23.00 3.87
N TYR A 34 -2.71 -23.24 2.57
CA TYR A 34 -3.43 -22.36 1.68
C TYR A 34 -4.88 -22.34 2.16
N LEU A 35 -5.27 -21.27 2.85
CA LEU A 35 -6.67 -21.01 3.12
C LEU A 35 -7.29 -20.44 1.84
N LEU A 36 -7.62 -21.32 0.91
CA LEU A 36 -8.56 -21.00 -0.15
C LEU A 36 -9.92 -20.81 0.52
N HIS A 37 -10.31 -19.57 0.77
CA HIS A 37 -11.69 -19.28 1.14
C HIS A 37 -12.57 -19.62 -0.06
N LYS A 38 -13.38 -20.66 0.04
CA LYS A 38 -14.52 -20.88 -0.85
C LYS A 38 -15.53 -19.77 -0.56
N GLN A 39 -15.44 -18.65 -1.28
CA GLN A 39 -16.55 -17.72 -1.37
C GLN A 39 -17.56 -18.30 -2.37
N GLU A 40 -18.84 -18.27 -2.00
CA GLU A 40 -19.95 -18.62 -2.89
C GLU A 40 -19.85 -17.75 -4.15
N GLU A 41 -19.80 -18.39 -5.31
CA GLU A 41 -19.72 -17.75 -6.61
C GLU A 41 -20.99 -16.93 -6.86
N SER A 42 -20.91 -15.61 -6.66
CA SER A 42 -21.85 -14.70 -7.27
C SER A 42 -21.69 -14.81 -8.78
N LYS A 43 -22.80 -15.11 -9.49
CA LYS A 43 -22.85 -15.36 -10.94
C LYS A 43 -22.62 -14.09 -11.78
N SER A 44 -21.62 -13.28 -11.49
CA SER A 44 -21.11 -12.33 -12.47
C SER A 44 -20.13 -13.06 -13.36
N GLN A 45 -20.34 -13.05 -14.66
CA GLN A 45 -19.51 -13.78 -15.62
C GLN A 45 -18.09 -13.18 -15.60
N LEU A 46 -17.17 -13.80 -14.84
CA LEU A 46 -15.76 -13.46 -14.86
C LEU A 46 -15.22 -13.66 -16.27
N THR A 47 -14.41 -12.72 -16.77
CA THR A 47 -13.81 -12.85 -18.11
C THR A 47 -12.54 -13.71 -18.10
N PHE A 48 -12.00 -14.02 -16.91
CA PHE A 48 -10.81 -14.85 -16.74
C PHE A 48 -11.18 -16.34 -16.65
N ASN A 49 -10.28 -17.19 -17.12
CA ASN A 49 -10.46 -18.64 -17.19
C ASN A 49 -9.49 -19.39 -16.26
N GLN A 50 -9.62 -20.71 -16.22
CA GLN A 50 -8.81 -21.58 -15.35
C GLN A 50 -7.30 -21.48 -15.63
N ASN A 51 -6.87 -21.31 -16.89
CA ASN A 51 -5.43 -21.21 -17.21
C ASN A 51 -4.80 -19.97 -16.58
N GLN A 52 -5.52 -18.83 -16.52
CA GLN A 52 -5.05 -17.62 -15.83
C GLN A 52 -4.99 -17.84 -14.32
N LYS A 53 -5.96 -18.53 -13.73
CA LYS A 53 -5.96 -18.89 -12.31
C LYS A 53 -4.76 -19.77 -11.95
N ASP A 54 -4.52 -20.81 -12.73
CA ASP A 54 -3.39 -21.72 -12.55
C ASP A 54 -2.04 -20.99 -12.74
N GLY A 55 -2.00 -20.07 -13.71
CA GLY A 55 -0.85 -19.19 -13.93
C GLY A 55 -0.52 -18.32 -12.71
N LEU A 56 -1.54 -17.70 -12.10
CA LEU A 56 -1.40 -16.91 -10.88
C LEU A 56 -0.96 -17.78 -9.69
N GLU A 57 -1.57 -18.95 -9.53
CA GLU A 57 -1.22 -19.87 -8.46
C GLU A 57 0.24 -20.31 -8.58
N LYS A 58 0.67 -20.73 -9.76
CA LYS A 58 2.07 -21.09 -10.04
C LYS A 58 3.01 -19.92 -9.77
N PHE A 59 2.64 -18.71 -10.20
CA PHE A 59 3.45 -17.50 -10.02
C PHE A 59 3.65 -17.18 -8.53
N PHE A 60 2.56 -17.06 -7.75
CA PHE A 60 2.67 -16.69 -6.34
C PHE A 60 3.27 -17.79 -5.47
N ASN A 61 3.02 -19.08 -5.78
CA ASN A 61 3.68 -20.20 -5.14
C ASN A 61 5.20 -20.18 -5.37
N ASN A 62 5.64 -19.91 -6.60
CA ASN A 62 7.06 -19.76 -6.89
C ASN A 62 7.68 -18.57 -6.12
N LEU A 63 7.00 -17.44 -6.06
CA LEU A 63 7.46 -16.28 -5.30
C LEU A 63 7.58 -16.58 -3.80
N TYR A 64 6.65 -17.31 -3.23
CA TYR A 64 6.68 -17.71 -1.82
C TYR A 64 7.81 -18.71 -1.53
N LEU A 65 7.89 -19.80 -2.30
CA LEU A 65 8.83 -20.89 -2.04
C LEU A 65 10.28 -20.52 -2.34
N ASN A 66 10.52 -19.76 -3.40
CA ASN A 66 11.86 -19.54 -3.94
C ASN A 66 12.38 -18.09 -3.80
N HIS A 67 11.47 -17.12 -3.62
CA HIS A 67 11.83 -15.69 -3.64
C HIS A 67 11.41 -14.93 -2.37
N GLY A 68 10.93 -15.64 -1.33
CA GLY A 68 10.64 -15.06 -0.01
C GLY A 68 9.49 -14.04 -0.01
N PHE A 69 8.47 -14.24 -0.83
CA PHE A 69 7.23 -13.49 -0.75
C PHE A 69 6.58 -13.72 0.62
N ASN A 70 6.18 -12.64 1.31
CA ASN A 70 5.46 -12.69 2.58
C ASN A 70 4.38 -11.61 2.57
N GLY A 71 3.13 -12.02 2.50
CA GLY A 71 2.00 -11.11 2.35
C GLY A 71 0.77 -11.77 1.73
N VAL A 72 -0.12 -10.95 1.19
CA VAL A 72 -1.39 -11.40 0.60
C VAL A 72 -1.57 -10.85 -0.80
N VAL A 73 -2.33 -11.58 -1.60
CA VAL A 73 -2.80 -11.15 -2.92
C VAL A 73 -4.30 -11.38 -3.03
N LEU A 74 -5.00 -10.45 -3.67
CA LEU A 74 -6.40 -10.60 -4.06
C LEU A 74 -6.57 -10.00 -5.46
N ILE A 75 -7.15 -10.76 -6.36
CA ILE A 75 -7.49 -10.36 -7.72
C ILE A 75 -8.97 -10.63 -7.91
N GLY A 76 -9.71 -9.58 -8.23
CA GLY A 76 -11.14 -9.69 -8.46
C GLY A 76 -11.58 -8.88 -9.68
N GLN A 77 -12.78 -9.16 -10.15
CA GLN A 77 -13.39 -8.47 -11.25
C GLN A 77 -14.84 -8.21 -10.92
N LYS A 78 -15.28 -6.96 -11.06
CA LYS A 78 -16.59 -6.54 -10.58
C LYS A 78 -16.72 -6.91 -9.09
N ASP A 79 -17.77 -7.59 -8.65
CA ASP A 79 -17.96 -7.97 -7.24
C ASP A 79 -17.41 -9.36 -6.88
N SER A 80 -16.73 -10.01 -7.79
CA SER A 80 -16.29 -11.40 -7.61
C SER A 80 -14.79 -11.51 -7.48
N VAL A 81 -14.34 -12.25 -6.47
CA VAL A 81 -12.92 -12.61 -6.31
C VAL A 81 -12.58 -13.75 -7.26
N PHE A 82 -11.61 -13.52 -8.13
CA PHE A 82 -11.11 -14.51 -9.08
C PHE A 82 -9.98 -15.37 -8.49
N TYR A 83 -9.04 -14.70 -7.80
CA TYR A 83 -7.89 -15.35 -7.18
C TYR A 83 -7.55 -14.67 -5.87
N SER A 84 -7.21 -15.44 -4.85
CA SER A 84 -6.68 -14.91 -3.61
C SER A 84 -5.69 -15.88 -2.96
N GLY A 85 -4.72 -15.34 -2.23
CA GLY A 85 -3.74 -16.14 -1.51
C GLY A 85 -3.12 -15.36 -0.36
N ALA A 86 -2.82 -16.07 0.73
CA ALA A 86 -2.11 -15.54 1.89
C ALA A 86 -0.87 -16.39 2.15
N PHE A 87 0.29 -15.75 2.30
CA PHE A 87 1.60 -16.39 2.30
C PHE A 87 2.45 -15.90 3.47
N GLY A 88 3.04 -16.83 4.21
CA GLY A 88 3.97 -16.52 5.29
C GLY A 88 3.29 -15.93 6.53
N TRP A 89 3.97 -15.01 7.22
CA TRP A 89 3.68 -14.64 8.59
C TRP A 89 3.24 -13.18 8.74
N SER A 90 2.17 -12.95 9.48
CA SER A 90 1.75 -11.63 9.97
C SER A 90 2.62 -11.20 11.16
N ASP A 91 2.92 -12.14 12.07
CA ASP A 91 3.93 -12.02 13.13
C ASP A 91 4.92 -13.20 13.00
N TYR A 92 6.17 -12.88 12.63
CA TYR A 92 7.19 -13.91 12.42
C TYR A 92 7.66 -14.55 13.72
N GLU A 93 7.72 -13.81 14.80
CA GLU A 93 8.17 -14.35 16.11
C GLU A 93 7.16 -15.33 16.68
N LYS A 94 5.89 -14.97 16.61
CA LYS A 94 4.79 -15.82 17.10
C LYS A 94 4.36 -16.89 16.10
N LYS A 95 4.88 -16.86 14.85
CA LYS A 95 4.44 -17.74 13.75
C LYS A 95 2.95 -17.63 13.44
N GLU A 96 2.39 -16.45 13.64
CA GLU A 96 1.02 -16.15 13.24
C GLU A 96 0.96 -15.97 11.72
N PRO A 97 0.08 -16.70 11.00
CA PRO A 97 0.03 -16.63 9.54
C PRO A 97 -0.58 -15.32 9.05
N ASN A 98 -0.22 -14.88 7.85
CA ASN A 98 -0.98 -13.89 7.11
C ASN A 98 -2.37 -14.44 6.73
N MET A 99 -3.38 -13.59 6.78
CA MET A 99 -4.74 -13.86 6.31
C MET A 99 -5.18 -12.75 5.35
N LEU A 100 -6.20 -12.98 4.53
CA LEU A 100 -6.74 -11.97 3.63
C LEU A 100 -7.31 -10.76 4.38
N GLU A 101 -7.77 -10.99 5.60
CA GLU A 101 -8.30 -10.01 6.55
C GLU A 101 -7.22 -9.33 7.38
N SER A 102 -5.96 -9.77 7.30
CA SER A 102 -4.84 -9.11 7.99
C SER A 102 -4.65 -7.69 7.48
N SER A 103 -4.48 -6.73 8.40
CA SER A 103 -4.30 -5.31 8.08
C SER A 103 -2.82 -5.00 7.86
N PHE A 104 -2.51 -4.50 6.68
CA PHE A 104 -1.17 -4.06 6.27
C PHE A 104 -1.14 -2.54 6.14
N GLN A 105 -0.01 -1.91 6.47
CA GLN A 105 0.17 -0.50 6.18
C GLN A 105 0.25 -0.27 4.67
N LEU A 106 -0.62 0.62 4.19
CA LEU A 106 -0.75 0.92 2.76
C LEU A 106 0.35 1.84 2.22
N ALA A 107 1.05 2.54 3.12
CA ALA A 107 2.00 3.58 2.72
C ALA A 107 1.35 4.54 1.69
N SER A 108 1.99 4.81 0.56
CA SER A 108 1.51 5.80 -0.42
C SER A 108 0.19 5.46 -1.12
N VAL A 109 -0.32 4.23 -1.05
CA VAL A 109 -1.69 3.91 -1.50
C VAL A 109 -2.73 4.68 -0.67
N SER A 110 -2.40 5.11 0.56
CA SER A 110 -3.23 6.00 1.40
C SER A 110 -3.63 7.31 0.70
N LYS A 111 -2.80 7.79 -0.25
CA LYS A 111 -3.07 9.03 -0.98
C LYS A 111 -4.39 9.01 -1.75
N GLN A 112 -4.83 7.84 -2.19
CA GLN A 112 -6.13 7.68 -2.85
C GLN A 112 -7.28 8.05 -1.93
N PHE A 113 -7.23 7.62 -0.67
CA PHE A 113 -8.24 7.93 0.33
C PHE A 113 -8.25 9.42 0.69
N THR A 114 -7.08 10.02 0.82
CA THR A 114 -6.94 11.46 1.05
C THR A 114 -7.49 12.28 -0.11
N ALA A 115 -7.21 11.88 -1.35
CA ALA A 115 -7.74 12.54 -2.53
C ALA A 115 -9.27 12.44 -2.58
N VAL A 116 -9.85 11.27 -2.29
CA VAL A 116 -11.31 11.10 -2.23
C VAL A 116 -11.92 11.91 -1.08
N ALA A 117 -11.28 11.99 0.09
CA ALA A 117 -11.76 12.86 1.18
C ALA A 117 -11.83 14.33 0.77
N ILE A 118 -10.82 14.84 0.06
CA ILE A 118 -10.85 16.21 -0.52
C ILE A 118 -11.97 16.35 -1.54
N LEU A 119 -12.14 15.37 -2.43
CA LEU A 119 -13.18 15.40 -3.45
C LEU A 119 -14.59 15.31 -2.85
N GLN A 120 -14.79 14.58 -1.74
CA GLN A 120 -16.06 14.58 -1.00
C GLN A 120 -16.39 15.97 -0.41
N LEU A 121 -15.37 16.68 0.11
CA LEU A 121 -15.56 18.07 0.59
C LEU A 121 -15.83 19.02 -0.57
N TYR A 122 -15.21 18.81 -1.73
CA TYR A 122 -15.49 19.52 -2.96
C TYR A 122 -16.94 19.30 -3.43
N GLU A 123 -17.43 18.07 -3.46
CA GLU A 123 -18.83 17.76 -3.81
C GLU A 123 -19.87 18.46 -2.90
N LYS A 124 -19.50 18.61 -1.62
CA LYS A 124 -20.33 19.30 -0.63
C LYS A 124 -20.26 20.84 -0.74
N GLY A 125 -19.45 21.38 -1.67
CA GLY A 125 -19.25 22.81 -1.82
C GLY A 125 -18.48 23.47 -0.67
N LEU A 126 -17.82 22.67 0.18
CA LEU A 126 -17.08 23.17 1.36
C LEU A 126 -15.68 23.71 1.00
N LEU A 127 -15.16 23.31 -0.15
CA LEU A 127 -13.90 23.82 -0.71
C LEU A 127 -13.95 23.80 -2.25
N SER A 128 -13.06 24.56 -2.89
CA SER A 128 -12.77 24.47 -4.32
C SER A 128 -11.38 23.87 -4.55
N LEU A 129 -11.19 23.12 -5.63
CA LEU A 129 -9.88 22.60 -6.01
C LEU A 129 -8.88 23.73 -6.37
N THR A 130 -9.39 24.93 -6.66
CA THR A 130 -8.61 26.16 -6.89
C THR A 130 -8.35 26.97 -5.63
N ASP A 131 -8.91 26.58 -4.50
CA ASP A 131 -8.60 27.22 -3.22
C ASP A 131 -7.12 27.04 -2.90
N THR A 132 -6.48 28.12 -2.43
CA THR A 132 -5.07 28.11 -2.07
C THR A 132 -4.87 27.69 -0.61
N ILE A 133 -3.66 27.26 -0.26
CA ILE A 133 -3.32 26.86 1.12
C ILE A 133 -3.61 27.99 2.10
N GLU A 134 -3.32 29.25 1.72
CA GLU A 134 -3.51 30.43 2.56
C GLU A 134 -4.98 30.67 2.97
N LYS A 135 -5.94 30.16 2.19
CA LYS A 135 -7.35 30.19 2.60
C LYS A 135 -7.59 29.42 3.91
N PHE A 136 -6.84 28.34 4.13
CA PHE A 136 -6.96 27.46 5.30
C PHE A 136 -5.92 27.79 6.37
N PHE A 137 -4.74 28.23 5.98
CA PHE A 137 -3.60 28.57 6.82
C PHE A 137 -3.06 29.93 6.41
N PRO A 138 -3.62 31.06 6.93
CA PRO A 138 -3.32 32.41 6.43
C PRO A 138 -1.83 32.80 6.48
N ASP A 139 -1.10 32.28 7.47
CA ASP A 139 0.33 32.58 7.65
C ASP A 139 1.26 31.69 6.80
N PHE A 140 0.71 30.86 5.91
CA PHE A 140 1.53 29.97 5.07
C PHE A 140 2.40 30.78 4.11
N PRO A 141 3.75 30.55 4.06
CA PRO A 141 4.69 31.49 3.45
C PRO A 141 4.73 31.48 1.91
N HIS A 142 4.06 30.50 1.27
CA HIS A 142 4.09 30.35 -0.18
C HIS A 142 2.71 30.56 -0.77
N HIS A 143 2.57 31.64 -1.56
CA HIS A 143 1.29 32.02 -2.16
C HIS A 143 0.98 31.27 -3.46
N GLY A 144 -0.33 31.08 -3.69
CA GLY A 144 -0.84 30.50 -4.94
C GLY A 144 -0.70 29.00 -5.09
N ILE A 145 -0.32 28.27 -4.05
CA ILE A 145 -0.36 26.80 -4.05
C ILE A 145 -1.80 26.36 -3.79
N THR A 146 -2.44 25.77 -4.81
CA THR A 146 -3.83 25.32 -4.72
C THR A 146 -3.93 23.87 -4.24
N ILE A 147 -5.13 23.45 -3.78
CA ILE A 147 -5.47 22.04 -3.52
C ILE A 147 -5.14 21.18 -4.74
N HIS A 148 -5.48 21.65 -5.96
CA HIS A 148 -5.13 20.97 -7.20
C HIS A 148 -3.61 20.71 -7.32
N HIS A 149 -2.77 21.72 -7.05
CA HIS A 149 -1.31 21.56 -7.12
C HIS A 149 -0.77 20.53 -6.11
N LEU A 150 -1.38 20.45 -4.92
CA LEU A 150 -1.02 19.43 -3.92
C LEU A 150 -1.38 18.02 -4.41
N LEU A 151 -2.61 17.84 -4.91
CA LEU A 151 -3.12 16.55 -5.38
C LEU A 151 -2.28 15.95 -6.51
N ILE A 152 -1.75 16.79 -7.43
CA ILE A 152 -0.99 16.36 -8.61
C ILE A 152 0.53 16.46 -8.45
N HIS A 153 1.02 16.67 -7.23
CA HIS A 153 2.46 16.81 -6.95
C HIS A 153 3.16 17.94 -7.75
N ARG A 154 2.51 19.09 -7.89
CA ARG A 154 3.05 20.29 -8.58
C ARG A 154 3.14 21.51 -7.69
N SER A 155 3.09 21.34 -6.37
CA SER A 155 3.22 22.43 -5.41
C SER A 155 4.64 23.01 -5.31
N GLY A 156 5.66 22.24 -5.68
CA GLY A 156 7.07 22.59 -5.47
C GLY A 156 7.56 22.41 -4.02
N LEU A 157 6.71 21.95 -3.10
CA LEU A 157 7.07 21.74 -1.70
C LEU A 157 8.06 20.59 -1.52
N PRO A 158 9.12 20.74 -0.70
CA PRO A 158 10.02 19.66 -0.33
C PRO A 158 9.30 18.61 0.51
N ASN A 159 9.84 17.38 0.56
CA ASN A 159 9.32 16.35 1.46
C ASN A 159 9.59 16.71 2.92
N TYR A 160 8.57 16.60 3.77
CA TYR A 160 8.67 16.89 5.20
C TYR A 160 9.70 16.03 5.93
N HIS A 161 10.01 14.84 5.43
CA HIS A 161 11.07 13.97 5.94
C HIS A 161 12.40 14.69 6.07
N TYR A 162 12.73 15.60 5.15
CA TYR A 162 14.04 16.28 5.14
C TYR A 162 14.16 17.38 6.21
N PHE A 163 13.08 17.94 6.69
CA PHE A 163 13.13 19.06 7.65
C PHE A 163 12.52 18.74 9.00
N LEU A 164 11.84 17.59 9.15
CA LEU A 164 11.22 17.17 10.41
C LEU A 164 11.96 16.07 11.17
N GLN A 165 12.73 15.22 10.49
CA GLN A 165 13.40 14.07 11.12
C GLN A 165 14.42 14.46 12.20
N ASN A 166 14.94 15.70 12.16
CA ASN A 166 15.97 16.20 13.07
C ASN A 166 15.39 17.22 14.09
N LEU A 167 14.08 17.28 14.24
CA LEU A 167 13.51 18.13 15.28
C LEU A 167 13.89 17.58 16.66
N PRO A 168 14.34 18.44 17.59
CA PRO A 168 14.50 18.07 18.98
C PRO A 168 13.10 17.88 19.59
N LEU A 169 12.61 16.65 19.56
CA LEU A 169 11.33 16.30 20.16
C LEU A 169 11.60 15.64 21.52
N GLU A 170 10.83 16.03 22.51
CA GLU A 170 10.73 15.24 23.74
C GLU A 170 10.32 13.81 23.36
N SER A 171 10.82 12.83 24.07
CA SER A 171 10.83 11.40 23.70
C SER A 171 9.46 10.78 23.36
N ASP A 172 8.38 11.50 23.60
CA ASP A 172 6.98 11.03 23.40
C ASP A 172 6.18 11.87 22.40
N THR A 173 6.79 12.87 21.76
CA THR A 173 6.10 13.80 20.86
C THR A 173 6.06 13.23 19.44
N SER A 174 4.86 12.89 18.98
CA SER A 174 4.62 12.51 17.57
C SER A 174 4.32 13.75 16.73
N ILE A 175 4.86 13.78 15.50
CA ILE A 175 4.60 14.86 14.54
C ILE A 175 3.27 14.58 13.83
N THR A 176 2.37 15.57 13.82
CA THR A 176 1.07 15.53 13.13
C THR A 176 1.11 16.30 11.81
N CYS A 177 0.03 16.21 11.02
CA CYS A 177 -0.13 17.02 9.80
C CYS A 177 -0.08 18.51 10.08
N GLN A 178 -0.65 18.97 11.20
CA GLN A 178 -0.61 20.37 11.60
C GLN A 178 0.83 20.82 11.92
N ASN A 179 1.66 19.94 12.50
CA ASN A 179 3.07 20.28 12.76
C ASN A 179 3.84 20.47 11.44
N VAL A 180 3.51 19.70 10.37
CA VAL A 180 4.12 19.91 9.04
C VAL A 180 3.83 21.33 8.54
N VAL A 181 2.57 21.78 8.61
CA VAL A 181 2.16 23.15 8.23
C VAL A 181 2.90 24.19 9.09
N ASN A 182 2.89 24.03 10.41
CA ASN A 182 3.49 24.96 11.35
C ASN A 182 5.00 25.11 11.12
N GLU A 183 5.72 24.02 10.85
CA GLU A 183 7.17 24.07 10.62
C GLU A 183 7.52 24.78 9.30
N ILE A 184 6.73 24.55 8.24
CA ILE A 184 6.91 25.29 6.99
C ILE A 184 6.68 26.78 7.23
N THR A 185 5.61 27.13 7.93
CA THR A 185 5.26 28.52 8.26
C THR A 185 6.35 29.19 9.11
N LYS A 186 6.75 28.53 10.20
CA LYS A 186 7.73 29.07 11.15
C LYS A 186 9.13 29.28 10.55
N LYS A 187 9.57 28.31 9.71
CA LYS A 187 10.93 28.31 9.16
C LYS A 187 11.03 28.90 7.75
N GLY A 188 9.90 29.23 7.11
CA GLY A 188 9.90 29.69 5.72
C GLY A 188 10.57 28.68 4.78
N ILE A 189 10.33 27.37 4.96
CA ILE A 189 10.99 26.30 4.20
C ILE A 189 10.85 26.56 2.70
N PRO A 190 11.95 26.72 1.93
CA PRO A 190 11.88 27.15 0.53
C PRO A 190 11.30 26.06 -0.38
N LEU A 191 10.65 26.49 -1.46
CA LEU A 191 10.20 25.59 -2.52
C LEU A 191 11.40 25.04 -3.31
N TYR A 192 11.33 23.78 -3.72
CA TYR A 192 12.31 23.16 -4.65
C TYR A 192 12.09 23.57 -6.10
N ALA A 193 10.89 24.02 -6.44
CA ALA A 193 10.53 24.54 -7.75
C ALA A 193 9.35 25.50 -7.63
N SER A 194 9.22 26.42 -8.59
CA SER A 194 8.04 27.27 -8.68
C SER A 194 6.77 26.42 -8.83
N VAL A 195 5.66 26.93 -8.28
CA VAL A 195 4.35 26.29 -8.35
C VAL A 195 4.00 25.93 -9.80
N ASN A 196 3.48 24.73 -10.02
CA ASN A 196 3.06 24.18 -11.31
C ASN A 196 4.16 24.04 -12.38
N ARG A 197 5.44 24.32 -12.08
CA ARG A 197 6.54 24.24 -13.07
C ARG A 197 6.83 22.82 -13.52
N ARG A 198 6.85 21.85 -12.59
CA ARG A 198 7.14 20.44 -12.85
C ARG A 198 6.43 19.51 -11.90
N PHE A 199 6.25 18.27 -12.30
CA PHE A 199 5.90 17.20 -11.39
C PHE A 199 7.07 16.95 -10.42
N GLN A 200 6.78 16.93 -9.12
CA GLN A 200 7.73 16.58 -8.07
C GLN A 200 6.96 15.90 -6.95
N TYR A 201 7.09 14.58 -6.90
CA TYR A 201 6.41 13.80 -5.88
C TYR A 201 6.75 14.33 -4.48
N SER A 202 5.73 14.66 -3.69
CA SER A 202 5.91 15.27 -2.37
C SER A 202 4.86 14.73 -1.40
N ASN A 203 5.34 14.06 -0.35
CA ASN A 203 4.49 13.60 0.76
C ASN A 203 3.91 14.78 1.54
N THR A 204 4.63 15.89 1.62
CA THR A 204 4.19 17.14 2.27
C THR A 204 2.85 17.63 1.73
N GLY A 205 2.65 17.55 0.41
CA GLY A 205 1.38 17.95 -0.20
C GLY A 205 0.19 17.17 0.37
N TYR A 206 0.35 15.87 0.55
CA TYR A 206 -0.72 15.01 1.07
C TYR A 206 -0.90 15.12 2.59
N ALA A 207 0.15 15.43 3.34
CA ALA A 207 0.03 15.80 4.75
C ALA A 207 -0.77 17.11 4.92
N ILE A 208 -0.52 18.13 4.08
CA ILE A 208 -1.29 19.37 4.07
C ILE A 208 -2.75 19.11 3.66
N LEU A 209 -3.01 18.25 2.68
CA LEU A 209 -4.38 17.87 2.30
C LEU A 209 -5.14 17.21 3.45
N ALA A 210 -4.49 16.34 4.24
CA ALA A 210 -5.10 15.76 5.44
C ALA A 210 -5.41 16.86 6.49
N ALA A 211 -4.51 17.81 6.74
CA ALA A 211 -4.77 18.95 7.61
C ALA A 211 -5.91 19.84 7.10
N ILE A 212 -6.06 20.01 5.78
CA ILE A 212 -7.20 20.72 5.18
C ILE A 212 -8.50 19.95 5.42
N VAL A 213 -8.49 18.61 5.28
CA VAL A 213 -9.67 17.79 5.61
C VAL A 213 -10.12 18.01 7.03
N GLU A 214 -9.18 17.97 8.00
CA GLU A 214 -9.50 18.25 9.41
C GLU A 214 -10.08 19.64 9.62
N LYS A 215 -9.44 20.66 9.03
CA LYS A 215 -9.85 22.06 9.19
C LYS A 215 -11.24 22.33 8.61
N VAL A 216 -11.55 21.78 7.45
CA VAL A 216 -12.82 22.01 6.73
C VAL A 216 -13.95 21.18 7.32
N SER A 217 -13.68 19.93 7.72
CA SER A 217 -14.69 19.04 8.27
C SER A 217 -14.96 19.23 9.76
N GLY A 218 -14.02 19.84 10.50
CA GLY A 218 -14.08 20.03 11.95
C GLY A 218 -13.85 18.75 12.76
N ILE A 219 -13.43 17.64 12.13
CA ILE A 219 -13.15 16.36 12.80
C ILE A 219 -11.77 15.82 12.40
N PRO A 220 -11.10 15.03 13.28
CA PRO A 220 -9.83 14.41 12.96
C PRO A 220 -9.87 13.57 11.68
N PHE A 221 -8.74 13.50 10.97
CA PHE A 221 -8.63 12.83 9.67
C PHE A 221 -8.99 11.35 9.73
N ASP A 222 -8.58 10.64 10.78
CA ASP A 222 -8.93 9.24 11.02
C ASP A 222 -10.45 9.04 11.19
N GLN A 223 -11.10 9.94 11.95
CA GLN A 223 -12.56 9.91 12.13
C GLN A 223 -13.29 10.25 10.84
N TYR A 224 -12.74 11.20 10.04
CA TYR A 224 -13.31 11.53 8.75
C TYR A 224 -13.32 10.32 7.81
N LEU A 225 -12.18 9.63 7.66
CA LEU A 225 -12.10 8.44 6.82
C LEU A 225 -12.97 7.30 7.36
N GLY A 226 -12.98 7.09 8.67
CA GLY A 226 -13.85 6.11 9.32
C GLY A 226 -15.32 6.32 8.97
N LYS A 227 -15.81 7.55 9.16
CA LYS A 227 -17.22 7.91 8.96
C LYS A 227 -17.64 7.92 7.49
N ASN A 228 -16.80 8.50 6.60
CA ASN A 228 -17.21 8.80 5.24
C ASN A 228 -16.72 7.78 4.19
N ILE A 229 -15.81 6.86 4.57
CA ILE A 229 -15.25 5.86 3.65
C ILE A 229 -15.33 4.45 4.25
N PHE A 230 -14.70 4.19 5.41
CA PHE A 230 -14.57 2.82 5.91
C PHE A 230 -15.92 2.22 6.31
N THR A 231 -16.73 2.96 7.08
CA THR A 231 -18.06 2.48 7.53
C THR A 231 -19.02 2.28 6.36
N PRO A 232 -19.20 3.23 5.43
CA PRO A 232 -20.10 3.03 4.27
C PRO A 232 -19.71 1.82 3.40
N LEU A 233 -18.42 1.52 3.26
CA LEU A 233 -17.92 0.40 2.48
C LEU A 233 -17.74 -0.90 3.31
N GLN A 234 -18.11 -0.90 4.60
CA GLN A 234 -17.92 -2.04 5.50
C GLN A 234 -16.47 -2.54 5.54
N MET A 235 -15.52 -1.61 5.55
CA MET A 235 -14.08 -1.90 5.60
C MET A 235 -13.64 -2.12 7.05
N ASN A 236 -14.06 -3.24 7.63
CA ASN A 236 -13.94 -3.52 9.07
C ASN A 236 -12.51 -3.78 9.56
N ASN A 237 -11.60 -4.12 8.63
CA ASN A 237 -10.18 -4.33 8.90
C ASN A 237 -9.32 -3.14 8.43
N SER A 238 -9.93 -1.95 8.36
CA SER A 238 -9.26 -0.73 7.92
C SER A 238 -9.31 0.34 8.99
N PHE A 239 -8.19 1.05 9.15
CA PHE A 239 -8.04 2.10 10.14
C PHE A 239 -6.90 3.04 9.76
N VAL A 240 -6.89 4.23 10.38
CA VAL A 240 -5.76 5.15 10.32
C VAL A 240 -4.92 4.96 11.59
N TYR A 241 -3.61 4.97 11.43
CA TYR A 241 -2.66 4.80 12.53
C TYR A 241 -2.86 5.89 13.61
N SER A 242 -3.05 5.48 14.84
CA SER A 242 -3.28 6.36 16.01
C SER A 242 -2.13 6.39 17.01
N GLY A 243 -1.08 5.61 16.77
CA GLY A 243 0.06 5.43 17.69
C GLY A 243 0.19 4.02 18.23
N LYS A 244 1.24 3.78 19.03
CA LYS A 244 1.49 2.48 19.64
C LYS A 244 0.32 2.08 20.55
N GLY A 245 -0.10 0.82 20.45
CA GLY A 245 -0.95 0.20 21.45
C GLY A 245 -2.45 0.39 21.29
N ASP A 246 -2.97 0.69 20.08
CA ASP A 246 -4.42 0.62 19.87
C ASP A 246 -4.90 -0.84 19.95
N PRO A 247 -5.58 -1.23 21.09
CA PRO A 247 -5.94 -2.61 21.34
C PRO A 247 -7.05 -3.15 20.43
N LYS A 248 -7.69 -2.28 19.63
CA LYS A 248 -8.82 -2.66 18.76
C LYS A 248 -8.41 -3.41 17.50
N LYS A 249 -7.10 -3.67 17.28
CA LYS A 249 -6.57 -4.12 15.98
C LYS A 249 -5.85 -5.45 16.08
N THR A 250 -6.60 -6.48 16.36
CA THR A 250 -6.10 -7.85 16.57
C THR A 250 -5.44 -8.48 15.35
N ASN A 251 -5.75 -8.04 14.13
CA ASN A 251 -5.26 -8.62 12.88
C ASN A 251 -4.19 -7.76 12.19
N THR A 252 -3.52 -6.86 12.91
CA THR A 252 -2.49 -6.00 12.32
C THR A 252 -1.19 -6.78 12.15
N THR A 253 -0.65 -6.76 10.92
CA THR A 253 0.65 -7.37 10.63
C THR A 253 1.79 -6.53 11.17
N LYS A 254 2.95 -7.15 11.44
CA LYS A 254 4.21 -6.46 11.69
C LYS A 254 5.00 -6.27 10.40
N GLY A 255 5.64 -5.12 10.23
CA GLY A 255 6.53 -4.84 9.11
C GLY A 255 7.94 -5.36 9.37
N TYR A 256 8.56 -6.00 8.36
CA TYR A 256 9.89 -6.59 8.50
C TYR A 256 10.90 -6.06 7.49
N LEU A 257 12.10 -5.75 7.98
CA LEU A 257 13.30 -5.41 7.23
C LEU A 257 14.13 -6.67 6.93
N TYR A 258 15.42 -6.45 6.65
CA TYR A 258 16.39 -7.53 6.41
C TYR A 258 16.42 -8.54 7.56
N ARG A 259 16.52 -9.85 7.24
CA ARG A 259 16.60 -10.95 8.23
C ARG A 259 15.46 -10.96 9.26
N TRP A 260 14.26 -10.59 8.86
CA TRP A 260 13.07 -10.55 9.75
C TRP A 260 13.19 -9.58 10.95
N ARG A 261 14.09 -8.59 10.86
CA ARG A 261 14.12 -7.53 11.86
C ARG A 261 12.83 -6.71 11.75
N GLU A 262 12.10 -6.61 12.85
CA GLU A 262 10.89 -5.78 12.90
C GLU A 262 11.24 -4.31 12.63
N ALA A 263 10.47 -3.66 11.79
CA ALA A 263 10.57 -2.23 11.54
C ALA A 263 9.78 -1.49 12.62
N HIS A 264 10.46 -0.65 13.38
CA HIS A 264 9.83 0.12 14.44
C HIS A 264 9.28 1.44 13.91
N ASP A 265 8.20 1.89 14.57
CA ASP A 265 7.62 3.20 14.34
C ASP A 265 8.63 4.32 14.66
N ASN A 266 8.47 5.44 13.98
CA ASN A 266 9.24 6.66 14.22
C ASN A 266 8.32 7.87 14.46
N ILE A 267 8.92 9.02 14.74
CA ILE A 267 8.21 10.26 15.06
C ILE A 267 7.29 10.77 13.93
N LEU A 268 7.52 10.35 12.69
CA LEU A 268 6.77 10.79 11.51
C LEU A 268 5.55 9.91 11.20
N ASP A 269 5.31 8.85 11.97
CA ASP A 269 4.24 7.91 11.65
C ASP A 269 2.83 8.48 11.87
N LYS A 270 2.71 9.52 12.69
CA LYS A 270 1.46 10.28 12.86
C LYS A 270 1.27 11.42 11.85
N VAL A 271 2.20 11.63 10.92
CA VAL A 271 1.93 12.43 9.74
C VAL A 271 1.09 11.57 8.80
N LEU A 272 -0.17 11.95 8.66
CA LEU A 272 -1.19 11.20 7.92
C LEU A 272 -1.39 11.78 6.51
N GLY A 273 -2.25 11.13 5.72
CA GLY A 273 -2.66 11.59 4.39
C GLY A 273 -1.76 11.08 3.26
N ASP A 274 -0.45 11.15 3.41
CA ASP A 274 0.50 10.54 2.48
C ASP A 274 0.68 9.03 2.73
N LYS A 275 0.44 8.62 3.97
CA LYS A 275 0.55 7.26 4.52
C LYS A 275 -0.34 7.13 5.76
N GLY A 276 -0.17 6.05 6.53
CA GLY A 276 -0.78 5.88 7.85
C GLY A 276 -2.09 5.10 7.83
N ILE A 277 -2.60 4.70 6.67
CA ILE A 277 -3.78 3.80 6.59
C ILE A 277 -3.29 2.35 6.64
N TYR A 278 -3.91 1.57 7.52
CA TYR A 278 -3.83 0.11 7.54
C TYR A 278 -5.10 -0.46 6.94
N CYS A 279 -4.98 -1.49 6.10
CA CYS A 279 -6.11 -2.07 5.39
C CYS A 279 -5.84 -3.52 5.03
N SER A 280 -6.88 -4.34 4.99
CA SER A 280 -6.81 -5.71 4.48
C SER A 280 -6.97 -5.76 2.97
N ALA A 281 -6.58 -6.88 2.35
CA ALA A 281 -6.79 -7.08 0.92
C ALA A 281 -8.29 -7.10 0.56
N VAL A 282 -9.11 -7.70 1.43
CA VAL A 282 -10.57 -7.74 1.27
C VAL A 282 -11.16 -6.33 1.30
N ASP A 283 -10.72 -5.50 2.23
CA ASP A 283 -11.24 -4.14 2.35
C ASP A 283 -10.75 -3.23 1.21
N LEU A 284 -9.51 -3.39 0.72
CA LEU A 284 -9.06 -2.69 -0.48
C LEU A 284 -9.85 -3.09 -1.73
N PHE A 285 -10.28 -4.33 -1.82
CA PHE A 285 -11.19 -4.74 -2.88
C PHE A 285 -12.55 -4.06 -2.76
N LYS A 286 -13.13 -3.99 -1.54
CA LYS A 286 -14.37 -3.24 -1.28
C LYS A 286 -14.20 -1.74 -1.60
N TRP A 287 -13.07 -1.15 -1.24
CA TRP A 287 -12.73 0.23 -1.61
C TRP A 287 -12.82 0.44 -3.11
N ASP A 288 -12.13 -0.37 -3.87
CA ASP A 288 -12.09 -0.24 -5.32
C ASP A 288 -13.47 -0.45 -5.96
N GLN A 289 -14.21 -1.48 -5.54
CA GLN A 289 -15.56 -1.73 -6.03
C GLN A 289 -16.57 -0.65 -5.60
N GLY A 290 -16.41 -0.09 -4.39
CA GLY A 290 -17.21 1.04 -3.90
C GLY A 290 -17.06 2.30 -4.75
N LEU A 291 -15.87 2.53 -5.32
CA LEU A 291 -15.63 3.62 -6.26
C LEU A 291 -16.38 3.42 -7.59
N TYR A 292 -16.50 2.18 -8.09
CA TYR A 292 -17.32 1.89 -9.28
C TYR A 292 -18.83 2.08 -9.05
N LYS A 293 -19.28 1.90 -7.79
CA LYS A 293 -20.70 1.91 -7.42
C LYS A 293 -21.21 3.26 -6.89
N ASN A 294 -20.40 4.30 -6.94
CA ASN A 294 -20.73 5.62 -6.37
C ASN A 294 -21.09 5.60 -4.87
N GLN A 295 -20.55 4.66 -4.10
CA GLN A 295 -20.94 4.49 -2.70
C GLN A 295 -20.36 5.56 -1.78
N VAL A 296 -19.22 6.14 -2.14
CA VAL A 296 -18.50 7.14 -1.31
C VAL A 296 -18.20 8.42 -2.06
N ILE A 297 -18.34 8.44 -3.38
CA ILE A 297 -18.10 9.61 -4.23
C ILE A 297 -18.84 9.44 -5.53
N ASN A 298 -19.38 10.53 -6.11
CA ASN A 298 -20.02 10.51 -7.40
C ASN A 298 -19.03 10.21 -8.53
N PHE A 299 -19.48 9.44 -9.51
CA PHE A 299 -18.66 9.02 -10.65
C PHE A 299 -18.01 10.23 -11.37
N ASP A 300 -18.80 11.27 -11.67
CA ASP A 300 -18.32 12.44 -12.41
C ASP A 300 -17.22 13.20 -11.64
N THR A 301 -17.33 13.28 -10.32
CA THR A 301 -16.31 13.85 -9.48
C THR A 301 -15.07 12.97 -9.43
N LEU A 302 -15.24 11.65 -9.31
CA LEU A 302 -14.13 10.71 -9.32
C LEU A 302 -13.36 10.74 -10.66
N GLN A 303 -14.05 10.94 -11.79
CA GLN A 303 -13.39 11.06 -13.11
C GLN A 303 -12.40 12.23 -13.16
N LYS A 304 -12.56 13.27 -12.33
CA LYS A 304 -11.54 14.35 -12.21
C LYS A 304 -10.21 13.80 -11.69
N ALA A 305 -10.24 12.79 -10.80
CA ALA A 305 -9.02 12.15 -10.28
C ALA A 305 -8.30 11.31 -11.34
N PHE A 306 -9.00 10.86 -12.36
CA PHE A 306 -8.50 9.98 -13.41
C PHE A 306 -8.14 10.72 -14.71
N GLN A 307 -8.07 12.04 -14.66
CA GLN A 307 -7.56 12.84 -15.77
C GLN A 307 -6.03 12.99 -15.67
N PRO A 308 -5.30 12.87 -16.80
CA PRO A 308 -3.88 13.16 -16.80
C PRO A 308 -3.65 14.66 -16.55
N MET A 309 -3.05 15.01 -15.43
CA MET A 309 -2.95 16.39 -14.93
C MET A 309 -1.59 17.02 -15.19
N GLY A 310 -0.83 16.53 -16.12
CA GLY A 310 0.47 17.11 -16.46
C GLY A 310 0.88 16.85 -17.87
N LYS A 311 1.98 17.48 -18.32
CA LYS A 311 2.63 17.05 -19.55
C LYS A 311 3.03 15.60 -19.38
N PRO A 312 2.82 14.75 -20.40
CA PRO A 312 3.24 13.35 -20.32
C PRO A 312 4.70 13.31 -19.86
N ILE A 313 4.95 12.63 -18.74
CA ILE A 313 6.30 12.22 -18.42
C ILE A 313 6.76 11.36 -19.59
N LYS A 314 8.05 11.35 -19.93
CA LYS A 314 8.64 10.64 -21.10
C LYS A 314 8.19 9.17 -21.23
N SER A 315 7.67 8.57 -20.21
CA SER A 315 6.92 7.31 -20.20
C SER A 315 5.41 7.61 -20.31
N LYS A 316 4.62 6.74 -20.92
CA LYS A 316 3.15 6.83 -21.05
C LYS A 316 2.40 6.88 -19.72
N SER A 317 3.09 7.07 -18.58
CA SER A 317 2.52 7.19 -17.25
C SER A 317 2.26 8.64 -16.87
N ASN A 318 1.13 8.89 -16.22
CA ASN A 318 0.74 10.20 -15.73
C ASN A 318 0.19 10.08 -14.29
N TYR A 319 0.00 11.23 -13.62
CA TYR A 319 -0.49 11.26 -12.25
C TYR A 319 -1.73 12.17 -12.16
N GLY A 320 -2.78 11.66 -11.53
CA GLY A 320 -3.98 12.40 -11.20
C GLY A 320 -4.09 12.67 -9.69
N TYR A 321 -5.29 12.64 -9.13
CA TYR A 321 -5.49 12.89 -7.70
C TYR A 321 -5.35 11.59 -6.90
N GLY A 322 -4.13 11.24 -6.51
CA GLY A 322 -3.84 10.03 -5.73
C GLY A 322 -3.66 8.75 -6.55
N TRP A 323 -3.69 8.83 -7.86
CA TRP A 323 -3.45 7.69 -8.76
C TRP A 323 -2.37 7.98 -9.77
N ARG A 324 -1.48 7.02 -9.99
CA ARG A 324 -0.65 6.91 -11.18
C ARG A 324 -1.50 6.33 -12.31
N MET A 325 -1.21 6.72 -13.53
CA MET A 325 -1.97 6.31 -14.71
C MET A 325 -1.05 5.84 -15.80
N MET A 326 -1.45 4.80 -16.50
CA MET A 326 -0.89 4.36 -17.77
C MET A 326 -2.01 3.95 -18.72
N GLU A 327 -1.69 3.85 -19.99
CA GLU A 327 -2.61 3.42 -21.03
C GLU A 327 -1.93 2.37 -21.91
N TRP A 328 -2.60 1.26 -22.18
CA TRP A 328 -2.09 0.27 -23.11
C TRP A 328 -2.13 0.80 -24.55
N THR A 329 -1.07 0.49 -25.31
CA THR A 329 -0.96 0.96 -26.70
C THR A 329 -1.89 0.25 -27.66
N THR A 330 -2.33 -0.95 -27.32
CA THR A 330 -3.14 -1.82 -28.19
C THR A 330 -4.61 -1.42 -28.27
N ASP A 331 -5.21 -1.03 -27.14
CA ASP A 331 -6.65 -0.78 -27.05
C ASP A 331 -7.01 0.45 -26.20
N SER A 332 -6.03 1.29 -25.87
CA SER A 332 -6.19 2.49 -25.05
C SER A 332 -6.81 2.21 -23.67
N THR A 333 -6.69 0.97 -23.17
CA THR A 333 -7.17 0.63 -21.82
C THR A 333 -6.40 1.40 -20.77
N LYS A 334 -7.12 2.14 -19.95
CA LYS A 334 -6.54 2.88 -18.82
C LYS A 334 -6.32 1.95 -17.63
N ILE A 335 -5.10 2.02 -17.10
CA ILE A 335 -4.67 1.36 -15.88
C ILE A 335 -4.42 2.43 -14.83
N LEU A 336 -5.14 2.38 -13.74
CA LEU A 336 -4.96 3.27 -12.60
C LEU A 336 -4.30 2.48 -11.47
N TYR A 337 -3.25 3.00 -10.88
CA TYR A 337 -2.52 2.26 -9.87
C TYR A 337 -1.83 3.18 -8.86
N HIS A 338 -1.48 2.63 -7.73
CA HIS A 338 -0.48 3.20 -6.82
C HIS A 338 0.25 2.09 -6.09
N ALA A 339 1.55 2.32 -5.89
CA ALA A 339 2.38 1.50 -5.02
C ALA A 339 2.68 2.25 -3.73
N GLY A 340 3.09 1.54 -2.68
CA GLY A 340 3.48 2.13 -1.42
C GLY A 340 4.62 1.39 -0.76
N TRP A 341 5.46 2.13 -0.05
CA TRP A 341 6.54 1.60 0.76
C TRP A 341 6.69 2.38 2.07
N TRP A 342 6.68 1.68 3.19
CA TRP A 342 6.95 2.24 4.51
C TRP A 342 7.23 1.12 5.53
N HIS A 343 8.24 1.27 6.38
CA HIS A 343 8.51 0.37 7.52
C HIS A 343 8.42 -1.14 7.23
N GLY A 344 9.02 -1.59 6.13
CA GLY A 344 8.99 -3.01 5.77
C GLY A 344 7.74 -3.42 4.97
N TYR A 345 6.71 -2.58 4.92
CA TYR A 345 5.52 -2.83 4.12
C TYR A 345 5.71 -2.39 2.67
N ARG A 346 5.07 -3.12 1.79
CA ARG A 346 4.91 -2.76 0.38
C ARG A 346 3.51 -3.10 -0.07
N SER A 347 2.87 -2.17 -0.70
CA SER A 347 1.50 -2.28 -1.18
C SER A 347 1.42 -1.96 -2.67
N LEU A 348 0.50 -2.61 -3.34
CA LEU A 348 0.14 -2.33 -4.73
C LEU A 348 -1.36 -2.47 -4.89
N LEU A 349 -2.00 -1.45 -5.44
CA LEU A 349 -3.38 -1.47 -5.89
C LEU A 349 -3.42 -1.07 -7.36
N VAL A 350 -4.02 -1.92 -8.20
CA VAL A 350 -4.18 -1.69 -9.64
C VAL A 350 -5.63 -1.85 -10.03
N ARG A 351 -6.12 -0.95 -10.86
CA ARG A 351 -7.45 -0.96 -11.48
C ARG A 351 -7.31 -1.02 -12.99
N VAL A 352 -7.89 -2.04 -13.61
CA VAL A 352 -8.05 -2.10 -15.07
C VAL A 352 -9.46 -1.63 -15.40
N GLN A 353 -9.58 -0.45 -16.00
CA GLN A 353 -10.90 0.21 -16.11
C GLN A 353 -11.85 -0.51 -17.05
N LYS A 354 -11.38 -1.15 -18.11
CA LYS A 354 -12.23 -1.74 -19.16
C LYS A 354 -13.17 -2.83 -18.66
N ASP A 355 -12.79 -3.56 -17.63
CA ASP A 355 -13.53 -4.72 -17.13
C ASP A 355 -13.68 -4.76 -15.61
N SER A 356 -13.32 -3.64 -14.94
CA SER A 356 -13.37 -3.47 -13.49
C SER A 356 -12.52 -4.51 -12.72
N THR A 357 -11.37 -4.87 -13.29
CA THR A 357 -10.41 -5.74 -12.59
C THR A 357 -9.65 -4.96 -11.54
N THR A 358 -9.59 -5.52 -10.35
CA THR A 358 -8.82 -5.02 -9.21
C THR A 358 -7.72 -6.01 -8.86
N ILE A 359 -6.48 -5.53 -8.71
CA ILE A 359 -5.35 -6.31 -8.24
C ILE A 359 -4.83 -5.67 -6.96
N VAL A 360 -4.82 -6.42 -5.88
CA VAL A 360 -4.25 -6.03 -4.58
C VAL A 360 -3.09 -6.94 -4.25
N VAL A 361 -1.93 -6.38 -3.94
CA VAL A 361 -0.79 -7.11 -3.37
C VAL A 361 -0.29 -6.35 -2.15
N LEU A 362 -0.30 -7.00 -1.00
CA LEU A 362 0.18 -6.41 0.25
C LEU A 362 1.29 -7.29 0.82
N LYS A 363 2.44 -6.68 1.11
CA LYS A 363 3.60 -7.35 1.73
C LYS A 363 3.94 -6.66 3.04
N ASN A 364 4.34 -7.44 4.02
CA ASN A 364 4.87 -6.93 5.28
C ASN A 364 6.36 -7.30 5.49
N ARG A 365 7.06 -7.64 4.41
CA ARG A 365 8.51 -7.83 4.39
C ARG A 365 9.11 -7.09 3.20
N SER A 366 10.00 -6.13 3.46
CA SER A 366 10.60 -5.29 2.41
C SER A 366 11.51 -6.08 1.48
N GLN A 367 12.19 -7.11 2.01
CA GLN A 367 13.00 -8.03 1.23
C GLN A 367 12.18 -9.14 0.56
N GLY A 368 12.86 -9.88 -0.31
CA GLY A 368 12.29 -11.00 -1.05
C GLY A 368 11.74 -10.59 -2.40
N ALA A 369 10.69 -11.28 -2.84
CA ALA A 369 10.14 -11.12 -4.19
C ALA A 369 9.83 -9.67 -4.55
N ARG A 370 10.41 -9.22 -5.65
CA ARG A 370 9.96 -8.01 -6.34
C ARG A 370 8.77 -8.38 -7.21
N ILE A 371 7.66 -7.72 -7.00
CA ILE A 371 6.43 -7.95 -7.76
C ILE A 371 6.10 -6.66 -8.49
N THR A 372 5.88 -6.77 -9.78
CA THR A 372 5.39 -5.67 -10.59
C THR A 372 3.95 -5.93 -11.01
N ALA A 373 3.16 -4.89 -11.18
CA ALA A 373 1.83 -5.01 -11.77
C ALA A 373 1.89 -5.71 -13.13
N GLN A 374 2.92 -5.42 -13.93
CA GLN A 374 3.13 -5.99 -15.26
C GLN A 374 3.19 -7.52 -15.25
N GLN A 375 3.87 -8.13 -14.27
CA GLN A 375 3.96 -9.60 -14.18
C GLN A 375 2.59 -10.23 -14.00
N ILE A 376 1.73 -9.62 -13.19
CA ILE A 376 0.36 -10.11 -12.96
C ILE A 376 -0.53 -9.82 -14.18
N LEU A 377 -0.42 -8.62 -14.74
CA LEU A 377 -1.17 -8.23 -15.93
C LEU A 377 -0.83 -9.10 -17.14
N ASN A 378 0.42 -9.53 -17.31
CA ASN A 378 0.83 -10.46 -18.39
C ASN A 378 0.15 -11.83 -18.25
N ILE A 379 -0.14 -12.29 -17.04
CA ILE A 379 -0.87 -13.54 -16.80
C ILE A 379 -2.35 -13.34 -17.12
N LEU A 380 -2.92 -12.20 -16.72
CA LEU A 380 -4.35 -11.91 -16.89
C LEU A 380 -4.71 -11.50 -18.32
N TYR A 381 -3.82 -10.82 -19.03
CA TYR A 381 -4.06 -10.25 -20.36
C TYR A 381 -2.95 -10.56 -21.36
N PRO A 382 -2.62 -11.86 -21.59
CA PRO A 382 -1.44 -12.27 -22.38
C PRO A 382 -1.47 -11.77 -23.84
N ALA A 383 -2.66 -11.58 -24.42
CA ALA A 383 -2.81 -11.15 -25.81
C ALA A 383 -2.85 -9.61 -26.00
N THR A 384 -3.00 -8.85 -24.92
CA THR A 384 -3.24 -7.41 -24.99
C THR A 384 -1.98 -6.60 -24.74
N ILE A 385 -1.05 -7.13 -23.93
CA ILE A 385 0.12 -6.38 -23.46
C ILE A 385 1.28 -6.54 -24.45
N GLN A 386 1.78 -5.41 -24.96
CA GLN A 386 2.96 -5.37 -25.82
C GLN A 386 4.23 -5.10 -24.99
N PRO A 387 5.42 -5.51 -25.48
CA PRO A 387 6.69 -5.19 -24.82
C PRO A 387 6.93 -3.70 -24.61
N SER A 388 6.33 -2.84 -25.45
CA SER A 388 6.36 -1.38 -25.31
C SER A 388 5.52 -0.85 -24.15
N ASP A 389 4.60 -1.65 -23.61
CA ASP A 389 3.76 -1.32 -22.45
C ASP A 389 4.47 -1.66 -21.13
N THR A 390 5.70 -2.19 -21.19
CA THR A 390 6.52 -2.47 -20.03
C THR A 390 6.91 -1.18 -19.32
N LEU A 391 6.17 -0.87 -18.28
CA LEU A 391 6.56 0.08 -17.26
C LEU A 391 7.11 -0.70 -16.07
N SER A 392 8.16 -0.19 -15.47
CA SER A 392 8.60 -0.64 -14.17
C SER A 392 7.55 -0.22 -13.13
N LEU A 393 6.39 -0.88 -13.12
CA LEU A 393 5.39 -0.80 -12.06
C LEU A 393 5.93 -1.58 -10.85
N ALA A 394 7.20 -1.35 -10.51
CA ALA A 394 7.83 -2.00 -9.38
C ALA A 394 7.25 -1.44 -8.09
N LEU A 395 7.08 -2.30 -7.09
CA LEU A 395 6.81 -1.88 -5.70
C LEU A 395 7.94 -1.01 -5.11
N ASP A 396 8.98 -0.69 -5.89
CA ASP A 396 10.24 -0.10 -5.46
C ASP A 396 10.49 1.32 -5.99
N GLU A 397 9.56 1.93 -6.75
CA GLU A 397 9.73 3.30 -7.24
C GLU A 397 9.07 4.31 -6.29
N ASP A 398 9.85 4.79 -5.28
CA ASP A 398 9.76 6.13 -4.68
C ASP A 398 11.13 6.58 -4.17
#